data_9685923fe56d6d5a7e0c0199e8de44fd
#
_entry.id   9685923fe56d6d5a7e0c0199e8de44fd
#
_cell.length_a   1.000
_cell.length_b   1.000
_cell.length_c   1.000
_cell.angle_alpha   90.00
_cell.angle_beta   90.00
_cell.angle_gamma   90.00
#
_symmetry.space_group_name_H-M   'P 1'
#
loop_
_entity.id
_entity.type
_entity.pdbx_description
1 polymer ?
#
loop_
_entity_poly.entity_id
_entity_poly.type
_entity_poly.pdbx_seq_one_letter_code
_entity_poly.pdbx_strand_id
1 'polypeptide(L)'
;MMYLIDSDILIFLGRGNTLVQERINQAGLMNCAISEISLAELYVGAYKSKTGRLESILAYLERTFPIAPVSPVLKRYASLRAALESKGTRLEDMDLMIAATALESGYTLVTHNTRHYARIPGLMLDDWIA
;
A
#
# COMPACT_ATOMS: atom_id res chain seq x y z
N MET A 1 -7.87 7.75 12.80
CA MET A 1 -6.74 7.76 11.85
C MET A 1 -6.91 6.64 10.85
N MET A 2 -6.67 6.94 9.59
CA MET A 2 -6.81 5.96 8.51
C MET A 2 -5.43 5.54 8.01
N TYR A 3 -5.32 4.28 7.63
CA TYR A 3 -4.09 3.66 7.14
C TYR A 3 -4.28 3.08 5.75
N LEU A 4 -3.27 3.23 4.91
CA LEU A 4 -3.19 2.55 3.62
C LEU A 4 -2.10 1.49 3.73
N ILE A 5 -2.47 0.23 3.56
CA ILE A 5 -1.56 -0.90 3.81
C ILE A 5 -0.87 -1.29 2.50
N ASP A 6 0.45 -1.19 2.46
CA ASP A 6 1.24 -1.56 1.29
C ASP A 6 1.28 -3.08 1.09
N SER A 7 1.57 -3.50 -0.13
CA SER A 7 1.57 -4.92 -0.51
C SER A 7 2.56 -5.76 0.30
N ASP A 8 3.73 -5.23 0.66
CA ASP A 8 4.70 -5.97 1.47
C ASP A 8 4.14 -6.33 2.85
N ILE A 9 3.44 -5.40 3.50
CA ILE A 9 2.79 -5.65 4.80
C ILE A 9 1.68 -6.69 4.65
N LEU A 10 0.92 -6.63 3.56
CA LEU A 10 -0.14 -7.60 3.28
C LEU A 10 0.41 -9.02 3.10
N ILE A 11 1.59 -9.15 2.51
CA ILE A 11 2.28 -10.44 2.39
C ILE A 11 2.66 -10.97 3.77
N PHE A 12 3.19 -10.11 4.66
CA PHE A 12 3.48 -10.50 6.05
C PHE A 12 2.22 -10.96 6.78
N LEU A 13 1.12 -10.24 6.60
CA LEU A 13 -0.17 -10.62 7.17
C LEU A 13 -0.59 -12.01 6.68
N GLY A 14 -0.49 -12.25 5.38
CA GLY A 14 -0.85 -13.52 4.77
C GLY A 14 0.02 -14.70 5.23
N ARG A 15 1.23 -14.40 5.70
CA ARG A 15 2.14 -15.40 6.28
C ARG A 15 1.92 -15.62 7.77
N GLY A 16 0.92 -14.97 8.35
CA GLY A 16 0.58 -15.13 9.76
C GLY A 16 1.39 -14.25 10.70
N ASN A 17 1.94 -13.13 10.24
CA ASN A 17 2.69 -12.21 11.09
C ASN A 17 1.78 -11.62 12.16
N THR A 18 2.09 -11.92 13.44
CA THR A 18 1.26 -11.51 14.56
C THR A 18 1.33 -10.02 14.86
N LEU A 19 2.46 -9.36 14.59
CA LEU A 19 2.60 -7.92 14.79
C LEU A 19 1.66 -7.15 13.87
N VAL A 20 1.59 -7.54 12.61
CA VAL A 20 0.68 -6.92 11.64
C VAL A 20 -0.77 -7.12 12.07
N GLN A 21 -1.11 -8.35 12.45
CA GLN A 21 -2.47 -8.67 12.90
C GLN A 21 -2.87 -7.83 14.12
N GLU A 22 -1.98 -7.68 15.08
CA GLU A 22 -2.24 -6.89 16.29
C GLU A 22 -2.45 -5.40 15.94
N ARG A 23 -1.64 -4.85 15.03
CA ARG A 23 -1.77 -3.46 14.62
C ARG A 23 -3.08 -3.21 13.87
N ILE A 24 -3.50 -4.14 13.02
CA ILE A 24 -4.81 -4.07 12.35
C ILE A 24 -5.93 -4.07 13.38
N ASN A 25 -5.86 -4.96 14.38
CA ASN A 25 -6.85 -5.03 15.43
C ASN A 25 -6.93 -3.74 16.24
N GLN A 26 -5.78 -3.15 16.56
CA GLN A 26 -5.72 -1.86 17.28
C GLN A 26 -6.28 -0.71 16.46
N ALA A 27 -5.94 -0.65 15.18
CA ALA A 27 -6.39 0.41 14.28
C ALA A 27 -7.89 0.32 13.98
N GLY A 28 -8.41 -0.88 13.91
CA GLY A 28 -9.76 -1.17 13.43
C GLY A 28 -9.73 -1.49 11.94
N LEU A 29 -10.38 -2.58 11.58
CA LEU A 29 -10.34 -3.12 10.21
C LEU A 29 -10.83 -2.13 9.16
N MET A 30 -11.90 -1.38 9.50
CA MET A 30 -12.46 -0.38 8.57
C MET A 30 -11.59 0.86 8.42
N ASN A 31 -10.57 1.03 9.26
CA ASN A 31 -9.60 2.11 9.19
C ASN A 31 -8.33 1.71 8.42
N CYS A 32 -8.31 0.51 7.86
CA CYS A 32 -7.20 -0.02 7.07
C CYS A 32 -7.69 -0.25 5.65
N ALA A 33 -7.22 0.58 4.71
CA ALA A 33 -7.57 0.45 3.31
C ALA A 33 -6.42 -0.18 2.51
N ILE A 34 -6.75 -0.78 1.38
CA ILE A 34 -5.81 -1.35 0.44
C ILE A 34 -5.98 -0.63 -0.90
N SER A 35 -4.89 -0.18 -1.51
CA SER A 35 -4.94 0.41 -2.85
C SER A 35 -5.21 -0.65 -3.91
N GLU A 36 -5.98 -0.28 -4.94
CA GLU A 36 -6.13 -1.10 -6.13
C GLU A 36 -4.76 -1.46 -6.74
N ILE A 37 -3.78 -0.57 -6.61
CA ILE A 37 -2.42 -0.81 -7.12
C ILE A 37 -1.74 -1.93 -6.33
N SER A 38 -1.89 -1.94 -5.01
CA SER A 38 -1.36 -3.04 -4.18
C SER A 38 -2.01 -4.37 -4.54
N LEU A 39 -3.32 -4.36 -4.82
CA LEU A 39 -4.00 -5.56 -5.30
C LEU A 39 -3.43 -6.01 -6.65
N ALA A 40 -3.20 -5.08 -7.58
CA ALA A 40 -2.61 -5.41 -8.88
C ALA A 40 -1.24 -6.08 -8.72
N GLU A 41 -0.39 -5.57 -7.83
CA GLU A 41 0.91 -6.17 -7.55
C GLU A 41 0.77 -7.60 -7.00
N LEU A 42 -0.19 -7.81 -6.10
CA LEU A 42 -0.45 -9.13 -5.52
C LEU A 42 -1.01 -10.10 -6.57
N TYR A 43 -1.86 -9.62 -7.49
CA TYR A 43 -2.33 -10.43 -8.62
C TYR A 43 -1.18 -10.88 -9.51
N VAL A 44 -0.23 -10.00 -9.81
CA VAL A 44 0.98 -10.38 -10.57
C VAL A 44 1.71 -11.52 -9.86
N GLY A 45 1.89 -11.38 -8.54
CA GLY A 45 2.51 -12.43 -7.73
C GLY A 45 1.74 -13.75 -7.78
N ALA A 46 0.41 -13.69 -7.75
CA ALA A 46 -0.44 -14.87 -7.79
C ALA A 46 -0.31 -15.61 -9.13
N TYR A 47 -0.28 -14.86 -10.25
CA TYR A 47 -0.11 -15.47 -11.58
C TYR A 47 1.29 -16.09 -11.76
N LYS A 48 2.31 -15.54 -11.10
CA LYS A 48 3.66 -16.09 -11.14
C LYS A 48 3.85 -17.28 -10.21
N SER A 49 3.04 -17.39 -9.18
CA SER A 49 3.13 -18.45 -8.17
C SER A 49 2.46 -19.73 -8.64
N LYS A 50 3.04 -20.88 -8.27
CA LYS A 50 2.48 -22.18 -8.59
C LYS A 50 1.74 -22.82 -7.41
N THR A 51 1.63 -22.13 -6.28
CA THR A 51 1.10 -22.72 -5.05
C THR A 51 -0.35 -22.39 -4.77
N GLY A 52 -0.96 -21.43 -5.46
CA GLY A 52 -2.33 -20.97 -5.19
C GLY A 52 -2.48 -20.22 -3.86
N ARG A 53 -1.42 -20.04 -3.10
CA ARG A 53 -1.45 -19.43 -1.77
C ARG A 53 -1.84 -17.96 -1.83
N LEU A 54 -1.30 -17.21 -2.80
CA LEU A 54 -1.60 -15.79 -2.98
C LEU A 54 -3.04 -15.57 -3.40
N GLU A 55 -3.62 -16.49 -4.20
CA GLU A 55 -5.03 -16.41 -4.59
C GLU A 55 -5.95 -16.43 -3.37
N SER A 56 -5.67 -17.31 -2.40
CA SER A 56 -6.43 -17.39 -1.16
C SER A 56 -6.30 -16.12 -0.33
N ILE A 57 -5.10 -15.56 -0.26
CA ILE A 57 -4.84 -14.30 0.44
C ILE A 57 -5.61 -13.16 -0.22
N LEU A 58 -5.57 -13.06 -1.56
CA LEU A 58 -6.30 -12.04 -2.31
C LEU A 58 -7.81 -12.10 -2.07
N ALA A 59 -8.39 -13.30 -2.10
CA ALA A 59 -9.81 -13.48 -1.83
C ALA A 59 -10.18 -12.98 -0.43
N TYR A 60 -9.34 -13.26 0.55
CA TYR A 60 -9.52 -12.76 1.92
C TYR A 60 -9.44 -11.23 1.98
N LEU A 61 -8.42 -10.64 1.36
CA LEU A 61 -8.20 -9.20 1.38
C LEU A 61 -9.35 -8.44 0.73
N GLU A 62 -9.80 -8.90 -0.43
CA GLU A 62 -10.86 -8.24 -1.20
C GLU A 62 -12.19 -8.20 -0.45
N ARG A 63 -12.53 -9.26 0.30
CA ARG A 63 -13.80 -9.32 1.05
C ARG A 63 -13.69 -8.67 2.42
N THR A 64 -12.49 -8.40 2.92
CA THR A 64 -12.27 -7.99 4.30
C THR A 64 -11.99 -6.51 4.45
N PHE A 65 -11.18 -5.94 3.55
CA PHE A 65 -10.69 -4.57 3.67
C PHE A 65 -11.35 -3.63 2.68
N PRO A 66 -11.56 -2.34 3.05
CA PRO A 66 -11.92 -1.31 2.08
C PRO A 66 -10.84 -1.18 1.00
N ILE A 67 -11.27 -1.01 -0.25
CA ILE A 67 -10.36 -0.86 -1.38
C ILE A 67 -10.36 0.59 -1.85
N ALA A 68 -9.20 1.22 -1.86
CA ALA A 68 -9.02 2.59 -2.31
C ALA A 68 -8.78 2.61 -3.83
N PRO A 69 -9.65 3.29 -4.62
CA PRO A 69 -9.50 3.33 -6.06
C PRO A 69 -8.37 4.25 -6.50
N VAL A 70 -7.80 4.01 -7.67
CA VAL A 70 -6.70 4.82 -8.22
C VAL A 70 -7.20 6.01 -9.03
N SER A 71 -8.35 5.90 -9.68
CA SER A 71 -8.82 6.96 -10.59
C SER A 71 -8.94 8.34 -9.92
N PRO A 72 -9.39 8.48 -8.67
CA PRO A 72 -9.47 9.80 -8.03
C PRO A 72 -8.10 10.45 -7.76
N VAL A 73 -7.00 9.70 -7.81
CA VAL A 73 -5.67 10.21 -7.43
C VAL A 73 -4.74 10.42 -8.63
N LEU A 74 -5.23 10.28 -9.85
CA LEU A 74 -4.39 10.37 -11.05
C LEU A 74 -3.69 11.73 -11.18
N LYS A 75 -4.36 12.81 -10.85
CA LYS A 75 -3.77 14.16 -10.91
C LYS A 75 -2.68 14.33 -9.86
N ARG A 76 -2.91 13.83 -8.65
CA ARG A 76 -1.91 13.86 -7.59
C ARG A 76 -0.68 13.04 -7.98
N TYR A 77 -0.90 11.86 -8.55
CA TYR A 77 0.17 11.03 -9.08
C TYR A 77 1.00 11.79 -10.12
N ALA A 78 0.35 12.41 -11.09
CA ALA A 78 1.03 13.14 -12.16
C ALA A 78 1.86 14.30 -11.62
N SER A 79 1.30 15.05 -10.67
CA SER A 79 1.99 16.17 -10.01
C SER A 79 3.22 15.68 -9.23
N LEU A 80 3.10 14.60 -8.47
CA LEU A 80 4.22 14.01 -7.73
C LEU A 80 5.33 13.55 -8.67
N ARG A 81 4.97 12.85 -9.73
CA ARG A 81 5.94 12.35 -10.70
C ARG A 81 6.71 13.49 -11.34
N ALA A 82 6.03 14.52 -11.78
CA ALA A 82 6.67 15.69 -12.39
C ALA A 82 7.65 16.37 -11.42
N ALA A 83 7.24 16.55 -10.16
CA ALA A 83 8.07 17.18 -9.13
C ALA A 83 9.32 16.34 -8.80
N LEU A 84 9.16 15.02 -8.66
CA LEU A 84 10.29 14.14 -8.35
C LEU A 84 11.26 13.99 -9.52
N GLU A 85 10.77 13.93 -10.74
CA GLU A 85 11.61 13.87 -11.94
C GLU A 85 12.44 15.14 -12.08
N SER A 86 11.85 16.32 -11.79
CA SER A 86 12.60 17.59 -11.86
C SER A 86 13.72 17.67 -10.82
N LYS A 87 13.61 16.93 -9.73
CA LYS A 87 14.65 16.86 -8.68
C LYS A 87 15.61 15.69 -8.87
N GLY A 88 15.40 14.85 -9.89
CA GLY A 88 16.20 13.66 -10.11
C GLY A 88 15.99 12.54 -9.10
N THR A 89 14.85 12.52 -8.40
CA THR A 89 14.54 11.54 -7.34
C THR A 89 13.37 10.65 -7.72
N ARG A 90 13.38 10.15 -8.94
CA ARG A 90 12.29 9.34 -9.48
C ARG A 90 12.02 8.08 -8.66
N LEU A 91 10.73 7.76 -8.50
CA LEU A 91 10.23 6.48 -7.99
C LEU A 91 9.47 5.77 -9.10
N GLU A 92 9.26 4.47 -8.94
CA GLU A 92 8.45 3.70 -9.87
C GLU A 92 6.98 4.14 -9.82
N ASP A 93 6.29 4.01 -10.95
CA ASP A 93 4.93 4.52 -11.11
C ASP A 93 3.93 3.89 -10.13
N MET A 94 4.01 2.59 -9.90
CA MET A 94 3.11 1.92 -8.95
C MET A 94 3.30 2.45 -7.53
N ASP A 95 4.54 2.64 -7.11
CA ASP A 95 4.85 3.20 -5.79
C ASP A 95 4.34 4.64 -5.67
N LEU A 96 4.49 5.43 -6.74
CA LEU A 96 3.97 6.80 -6.79
C LEU A 96 2.45 6.83 -6.70
N MET A 97 1.75 5.90 -7.33
CA MET A 97 0.29 5.82 -7.26
C MET A 97 -0.18 5.47 -5.85
N ILE A 98 0.52 4.57 -5.17
CA ILE A 98 0.24 4.23 -3.78
C ILE A 98 0.45 5.45 -2.88
N ALA A 99 1.57 6.13 -3.04
CA ALA A 99 1.88 7.35 -2.28
C ALA A 99 0.86 8.46 -2.54
N ALA A 100 0.47 8.65 -3.80
CA ALA A 100 -0.55 9.63 -4.18
C ALA A 100 -1.90 9.32 -3.53
N THR A 101 -2.26 8.05 -3.43
CA THR A 101 -3.49 7.62 -2.76
C THR A 101 -3.45 8.01 -1.28
N ALA A 102 -2.35 7.73 -0.60
CA ALA A 102 -2.20 8.09 0.81
C ALA A 102 -2.25 9.61 1.02
N LEU A 103 -1.54 10.38 0.20
CA LEU A 103 -1.53 11.84 0.29
C LEU A 103 -2.91 12.46 0.05
N GLU A 104 -3.57 12.05 -1.03
CA GLU A 104 -4.88 12.60 -1.41
C GLU A 104 -5.94 12.29 -0.36
N SER A 105 -5.87 11.10 0.23
CA SER A 105 -6.84 10.64 1.22
C SER A 105 -6.50 11.02 2.66
N GLY A 106 -5.31 11.57 2.90
CA GLY A 106 -4.84 11.89 4.24
C GLY A 106 -4.53 10.66 5.08
N TYR A 107 -4.14 9.55 4.45
CA TYR A 107 -3.83 8.29 5.13
C TYR A 107 -2.36 8.17 5.47
N THR A 108 -2.04 7.45 6.54
CA THR A 108 -0.69 7.01 6.82
C THR A 108 -0.40 5.76 5.97
N LEU A 109 0.67 5.78 5.20
CA LEU A 109 1.11 4.62 4.43
C LEU A 109 1.88 3.67 5.35
N VAL A 110 1.36 2.45 5.47
CA VAL A 110 2.01 1.39 6.26
C VAL A 110 2.82 0.53 5.31
N THR A 111 4.13 0.59 5.45
CA THR A 111 5.07 -0.11 4.57
C THR A 111 6.33 -0.51 5.35
N HIS A 112 6.96 -1.60 4.97
CA HIS A 112 8.28 -1.96 5.50
C HIS A 112 9.39 -1.17 4.79
N ASN A 113 9.09 -0.60 3.64
CA ASN A 113 10.05 0.12 2.81
C ASN A 113 9.98 1.64 3.04
N THR A 114 10.01 2.05 4.31
CA THR A 114 9.86 3.47 4.69
C THR A 114 10.95 4.36 4.11
N ARG A 115 12.18 3.87 4.01
CA ARG A 115 13.30 4.62 3.43
C ARG A 115 13.03 5.02 1.98
N HIS A 116 12.42 4.13 1.21
CA HIS A 116 12.07 4.36 -0.19
C HIS A 116 11.06 5.51 -0.33
N TYR A 117 10.03 5.52 0.52
CA TYR A 117 8.98 6.53 0.47
C TYR A 117 9.33 7.83 1.20
N ALA A 118 10.39 7.84 2.01
CA ALA A 118 10.78 9.02 2.82
C ALA A 118 11.12 10.25 1.97
N ARG A 119 11.44 10.06 0.70
CA ARG A 119 11.74 11.15 -0.23
C ARG A 119 10.51 11.92 -0.71
N ILE A 120 9.30 11.46 -0.37
CA ILE A 120 8.05 12.11 -0.77
C ILE A 120 7.62 13.08 0.32
N PRO A 121 7.59 14.41 0.04
CA PRO A 121 7.22 15.40 1.05
C PRO A 121 5.77 15.22 1.52
N GLY A 122 5.57 15.32 2.84
CA GLY A 122 4.25 15.30 3.44
C GLY A 122 3.62 13.91 3.59
N LEU A 123 4.27 12.88 3.11
CA LEU A 123 3.77 11.50 3.25
C LEU A 123 4.03 10.98 4.67
N MET A 124 2.95 10.62 5.37
CA MET A 124 3.06 9.98 6.69
C MET A 124 3.31 8.49 6.50
N LEU A 125 4.32 7.97 7.20
CA LEU A 125 4.77 6.58 7.09
C LEU A 125 4.72 5.88 8.45
N ASP A 126 4.45 4.59 8.43
CA ASP A 126 4.57 3.71 9.59
C ASP A 126 5.00 2.32 9.12
N ASP A 127 5.70 1.59 9.97
CA ASP A 127 6.14 0.23 9.68
C ASP A 127 5.66 -0.69 10.81
N TRP A 128 4.74 -1.60 10.48
CA TRP A 128 4.10 -2.45 11.47
C TRP A 128 4.86 -3.74 11.76
N ILE A 129 6.00 -3.95 11.13
CA ILE A 129 6.86 -5.11 11.37
C ILE A 129 8.24 -4.74 11.92
N ALA A 130 8.51 -3.46 12.06
CA ALA A 130 9.77 -2.98 12.63
C ALA A 130 9.70 -2.84 14.14
#